data_0665e53bdfc4c430914d3cf79aa3ad9d
#
_entry.id   0665e53bdfc4c430914d3cf79aa3ad9d
#
_cell.length_a   1.000
_cell.length_b   1.000
_cell.length_c   1.000
_cell.angle_alpha   90.00
_cell.angle_beta   90.00
_cell.angle_gamma   90.00
#
_symmetry.space_group_name_H-M   'P 1'
#
loop_
_entity.id
_entity.type
_entity.pdbx_description
1 polymer ?
#
loop_
_entity_poly.entity_id
_entity_poly.type
_entity_poly.pdbx_seq_one_letter_code
_entity_poly.pdbx_strand_id
1 'polypeptide(L)'
;AGYRELALTGVHTGSYGYDLNDQQALVTLLASLEAIEGLDRIRLNSIEPGYLSDELIDFAAASSTLCRHFHVPLQSGDDHILRRMGRRYNRAYYAERIERIASQIPNCAIGADVMVGFPGETDDHFDQTRTLLSDLPMTYLHVFSFSSRNDTPAERLDSHLDKTVKKERAQQLIALGQKKRLDFHRHFVGSTIQVLAEGRRDTTTGLQIGLSDN
;
A
#
# COMPACT_ATOMS: atom_id res chain seq x y z
N ALA A 1 8.58 19.92 20.36
CA ALA A 1 7.12 20.03 20.20
C ALA A 1 6.38 18.86 20.88
N GLY A 2 7.06 17.76 21.24
CA GLY A 2 6.49 16.63 21.99
C GLY A 2 5.72 15.61 21.14
N TYR A 3 5.80 15.69 19.82
CA TYR A 3 5.23 14.68 18.94
C TYR A 3 6.03 13.38 19.00
N ARG A 4 5.34 12.23 19.06
CA ARG A 4 5.92 10.90 19.19
C ARG A 4 5.91 10.13 17.86
N GLU A 5 5.07 10.50 16.90
CA GLU A 5 4.99 9.92 15.57
C GLU A 5 5.01 11.02 14.51
N LEU A 6 5.76 10.78 13.42
CA LEU A 6 5.76 11.59 12.21
C LEU A 6 5.24 10.74 11.05
N ALA A 7 4.26 11.28 10.31
CA ALA A 7 3.80 10.69 9.06
C ALA A 7 4.40 11.47 7.88
N LEU A 8 5.22 10.80 7.08
CA LEU A 8 5.77 11.35 5.85
C LEU A 8 4.75 11.15 4.72
N THR A 9 4.32 12.24 4.13
CA THR A 9 3.32 12.22 3.06
C THR A 9 3.75 13.08 1.88
N GLY A 10 3.25 12.73 0.70
CA GLY A 10 3.51 13.46 -0.54
C GLY A 10 2.80 12.77 -1.70
N VAL A 11 2.76 13.44 -2.85
CA VAL A 11 2.21 12.85 -4.08
C VAL A 11 3.09 11.68 -4.55
N HIS A 12 4.40 11.78 -4.33
CA HIS A 12 5.44 10.82 -4.73
C HIS A 12 6.53 10.73 -3.66
N THR A 13 6.21 10.20 -2.50
CA THR A 13 7.16 10.13 -1.36
C THR A 13 8.43 9.36 -1.73
N GLY A 14 8.31 8.29 -2.52
CA GLY A 14 9.45 7.48 -2.95
C GLY A 14 10.44 8.20 -3.88
N SER A 15 10.02 9.28 -4.54
CA SER A 15 10.90 10.07 -5.43
C SER A 15 11.64 11.20 -4.71
N TYR A 16 11.59 11.25 -3.38
CA TYR A 16 12.30 12.27 -2.61
C TYR A 16 13.80 12.28 -2.93
N GLY A 17 14.34 13.43 -3.32
CA GLY A 17 15.75 13.63 -3.67
C GLY A 17 16.13 13.27 -5.11
N TYR A 18 15.24 12.71 -5.92
CA TYR A 18 15.54 12.37 -7.32
C TYR A 18 15.85 13.62 -8.18
N ASP A 19 15.24 14.74 -7.86
CA ASP A 19 15.54 16.05 -8.44
C ASP A 19 16.96 16.55 -8.11
N LEU A 20 17.55 16.03 -7.03
CA LEU A 20 18.92 16.27 -6.60
C LEU A 20 19.91 15.18 -7.08
N ASN A 21 19.45 14.25 -7.93
CA ASN A 21 20.19 13.06 -8.37
C ASN A 21 20.63 12.13 -7.22
N ASP A 22 19.91 12.13 -6.11
CA ASP A 22 20.15 11.27 -4.95
C ASP A 22 19.02 10.24 -4.80
N GLN A 23 19.28 9.02 -5.26
CA GLN A 23 18.33 7.91 -5.16
C GLN A 23 18.21 7.34 -3.74
N GLN A 24 19.14 7.69 -2.85
CA GLN A 24 19.13 7.24 -1.45
C GLN A 24 18.64 8.33 -0.48
N ALA A 25 18.25 9.48 -0.99
CA ALA A 25 17.85 10.63 -0.17
C ALA A 25 16.72 10.28 0.82
N LEU A 26 15.74 9.44 0.41
CA LEU A 26 14.67 9.00 1.31
C LEU A 26 15.21 8.18 2.49
N VAL A 27 16.13 7.24 2.24
CA VAL A 27 16.73 6.40 3.30
C VAL A 27 17.58 7.27 4.23
N THR A 28 18.35 8.20 3.66
CA THR A 28 19.15 9.18 4.42
C THR A 28 18.29 10.07 5.30
N LEU A 29 17.14 10.54 4.77
CA LEU A 29 16.15 11.29 5.55
C LEU A 29 15.59 10.46 6.70
N LEU A 30 15.18 9.21 6.43
CA LEU A 30 14.63 8.32 7.44
C LEU A 30 15.64 8.05 8.55
N ALA A 31 16.91 7.79 8.23
CA ALA A 31 17.98 7.61 9.21
C ALA A 31 18.19 8.87 10.07
N SER A 32 18.12 10.04 9.45
CA SER A 32 18.24 11.31 10.17
C SER A 32 17.07 11.57 11.10
N LEU A 33 15.85 11.17 10.71
CA LEU A 33 14.66 11.28 11.54
C LEU A 33 14.69 10.28 12.69
N GLU A 34 15.17 9.06 12.46
CA GLU A 34 15.31 8.02 13.50
C GLU A 34 16.26 8.47 14.63
N ALA A 35 17.23 9.33 14.33
CA ALA A 35 18.15 9.87 15.33
C ALA A 35 17.55 10.98 16.22
N ILE A 36 16.30 11.40 15.96
CA ILE A 36 15.65 12.45 16.76
C ILE A 36 15.19 11.90 18.10
N GLU A 37 15.74 12.43 19.18
CA GLU A 37 15.35 12.03 20.53
C GLU A 37 13.86 12.32 20.82
N GLY A 38 13.18 11.32 21.34
CA GLY A 38 11.76 11.41 21.69
C GLY A 38 10.80 11.14 20.54
N LEU A 39 11.30 10.84 19.33
CA LEU A 39 10.50 10.33 18.22
C LEU A 39 10.43 8.80 18.31
N ASP A 40 9.22 8.26 18.47
CA ASP A 40 9.03 6.81 18.61
C ASP A 40 8.74 6.13 17.28
N ARG A 41 8.08 6.85 16.35
CA ARG A 41 7.58 6.27 15.11
C ARG A 41 7.71 7.22 13.93
N ILE A 42 8.04 6.63 12.80
CA ILE A 42 8.00 7.25 11.49
C ILE A 42 7.08 6.41 10.62
N ARG A 43 6.04 7.01 10.06
CA ARG A 43 5.11 6.32 9.16
C ARG A 43 5.30 6.82 7.73
N LEU A 44 5.57 5.90 6.81
CA LEU A 44 5.56 6.18 5.39
C LEU A 44 4.15 6.00 4.84
N ASN A 45 3.70 6.97 4.07
CA ASN A 45 2.52 6.82 3.24
C ASN A 45 2.85 6.00 1.98
N SER A 46 1.96 6.04 0.98
CA SER A 46 2.11 5.24 -0.23
C SER A 46 3.47 5.39 -0.90
N ILE A 47 4.09 4.26 -1.20
CA ILE A 47 5.33 4.15 -1.98
C ILE A 47 5.02 3.36 -3.24
N GLU A 48 5.25 3.96 -4.41
CA GLU A 48 5.08 3.23 -5.66
C GLU A 48 6.11 2.09 -5.78
N PRO A 49 5.75 0.96 -6.42
CA PRO A 49 6.61 -0.23 -6.48
C PRO A 49 8.03 0.06 -6.99
N GLY A 50 8.15 0.95 -7.98
CA GLY A 50 9.44 1.32 -8.57
C GLY A 50 10.39 2.08 -7.63
N TYR A 51 9.92 2.56 -6.48
CA TYR A 51 10.73 3.25 -5.47
C TYR A 51 10.99 2.40 -4.22
N LEU A 52 10.51 1.16 -4.20
CA LEU A 52 10.83 0.19 -3.15
C LEU A 52 12.20 -0.44 -3.44
N SER A 53 13.27 0.32 -3.21
CA SER A 53 14.62 -0.18 -3.36
C SER A 53 14.96 -1.21 -2.28
N ASP A 54 16.00 -2.00 -2.54
CA ASP A 54 16.51 -2.97 -1.57
C ASP A 54 16.98 -2.26 -0.30
N GLU A 55 17.65 -1.12 -0.44
CA GLU A 55 18.15 -0.31 0.66
C GLU A 55 17.02 0.22 1.54
N LEU A 56 15.88 0.61 0.95
CA LEU A 56 14.71 1.06 1.73
C LEU A 56 14.09 -0.09 2.53
N ILE A 57 13.97 -1.27 1.92
CA ILE A 57 13.42 -2.46 2.61
C ILE A 57 14.37 -2.93 3.70
N ASP A 58 15.69 -2.96 3.43
CA ASP A 58 16.72 -3.35 4.41
C ASP A 58 16.78 -2.35 5.57
N PHE A 59 16.69 -1.05 5.30
CA PHE A 59 16.55 -0.02 6.34
C PHE A 59 15.30 -0.25 7.19
N ALA A 60 14.15 -0.48 6.54
CA ALA A 60 12.89 -0.72 7.25
C ALA A 60 12.94 -1.97 8.12
N ALA A 61 13.63 -3.02 7.69
CA ALA A 61 13.81 -4.24 8.46
C ALA A 61 14.70 -4.05 9.69
N ALA A 62 15.68 -3.14 9.62
CA ALA A 62 16.61 -2.85 10.71
C ALA A 62 16.11 -1.74 11.65
N SER A 63 15.23 -0.86 11.19
CA SER A 63 14.75 0.30 11.94
C SER A 63 13.89 -0.09 13.12
N SER A 64 14.09 0.60 14.24
CA SER A 64 13.24 0.49 15.43
C SER A 64 12.10 1.50 15.47
N THR A 65 12.13 2.52 14.62
CA THR A 65 11.15 3.62 14.59
C THR A 65 10.29 3.63 13.35
N LEU A 66 10.77 3.09 12.21
CA LEU A 66 9.95 3.02 11.01
C LEU A 66 8.80 2.02 11.23
N CYS A 67 7.58 2.48 11.04
CA CYS A 67 6.38 1.68 11.19
C CYS A 67 6.40 0.47 10.25
N ARG A 68 6.06 -0.71 10.76
CA ARG A 68 5.91 -1.95 9.98
C ARG A 68 4.62 -1.93 9.15
N HIS A 69 4.51 -0.92 8.32
CA HIS A 69 3.36 -0.69 7.48
C HIS A 69 3.82 -0.11 6.14
N PHE A 70 3.45 -0.78 5.05
CA PHE A 70 3.68 -0.30 3.70
C PHE A 70 2.35 -0.26 2.93
N HIS A 71 2.11 0.85 2.26
CA HIS A 71 1.05 0.95 1.27
C HIS A 71 1.68 1.05 -0.11
N VAL A 72 1.50 -0.01 -0.92
CA VAL A 72 2.16 -0.18 -2.23
C VAL A 72 1.08 -0.31 -3.31
N PRO A 73 0.76 0.76 -4.06
CA PRO A 73 -0.30 0.72 -5.07
C PRO A 73 0.01 -0.29 -6.17
N LEU A 74 -0.86 -1.29 -6.37
CA LEU A 74 -0.74 -2.29 -7.45
C LEU A 74 -1.41 -1.83 -8.74
N GLN A 75 -2.58 -1.26 -8.62
CA GLN A 75 -3.52 -0.87 -9.68
C GLN A 75 -4.14 -2.05 -10.42
N SER A 76 -3.36 -2.99 -10.99
CA SER A 76 -3.81 -4.23 -11.63
C SER A 76 -2.77 -5.32 -11.46
N GLY A 77 -3.20 -6.57 -11.38
CA GLY A 77 -2.32 -7.75 -11.36
C GLY A 77 -2.09 -8.36 -12.75
N ASP A 78 -2.46 -7.67 -13.80
CA ASP A 78 -2.26 -8.08 -15.18
C ASP A 78 -1.32 -7.11 -15.91
N ASP A 79 -0.30 -7.65 -16.59
CA ASP A 79 0.75 -6.85 -17.24
C ASP A 79 0.25 -6.07 -18.46
N HIS A 80 -0.78 -6.58 -19.16
CA HIS A 80 -1.38 -5.83 -20.28
C HIS A 80 -2.10 -4.60 -19.77
N ILE A 81 -2.89 -4.74 -18.71
CA ILE A 81 -3.63 -3.63 -18.10
C ILE A 81 -2.66 -2.64 -17.45
N LEU A 82 -1.62 -3.09 -16.75
CA LEU A 82 -0.58 -2.20 -16.19
C LEU A 82 0.07 -1.34 -17.27
N ARG A 83 0.44 -1.92 -18.42
CA ARG A 83 0.98 -1.16 -19.57
C ARG A 83 -0.02 -0.14 -20.11
N ARG A 84 -1.31 -0.52 -20.22
CA ARG A 84 -2.37 0.42 -20.67
C ARG A 84 -2.60 1.57 -19.67
N MET A 85 -2.37 1.32 -18.38
CA MET A 85 -2.39 2.35 -17.32
C MET A 85 -1.11 3.20 -17.29
N GLY A 86 -0.11 2.91 -18.13
CA GLY A 86 1.18 3.61 -18.14
C GLY A 86 2.08 3.26 -16.95
N ARG A 87 1.87 2.12 -16.29
CA ARG A 87 2.72 1.69 -15.17
C ARG A 87 4.05 1.14 -15.68
N ARG A 88 5.13 1.48 -14.96
CA ARG A 88 6.52 1.12 -15.34
C ARG A 88 7.03 -0.15 -14.67
N TYR A 89 6.17 -0.86 -13.96
CA TYR A 89 6.43 -2.16 -13.34
C TYR A 89 5.48 -3.22 -13.91
N ASN A 90 5.84 -4.48 -13.74
CA ASN A 90 5.02 -5.63 -14.06
C ASN A 90 4.61 -6.39 -12.79
N ARG A 91 3.72 -7.37 -12.95
CA ARG A 91 3.22 -8.19 -11.84
C ARG A 91 4.31 -8.97 -11.11
N ALA A 92 5.31 -9.46 -11.83
CA ALA A 92 6.40 -10.25 -11.24
C ALA A 92 7.28 -9.38 -10.34
N TYR A 93 7.66 -8.18 -10.80
CA TYR A 93 8.39 -7.21 -10.00
C TYR A 93 7.61 -6.80 -8.75
N TYR A 94 6.30 -6.52 -8.91
CA TYR A 94 5.45 -6.19 -7.77
C TYR A 94 5.43 -7.31 -6.73
N ALA A 95 5.19 -8.55 -7.18
CA ALA A 95 5.15 -9.71 -6.29
C ALA A 95 6.44 -9.86 -5.50
N GLU A 96 7.58 -9.80 -6.20
CA GLU A 96 8.91 -9.90 -5.59
C GLU A 96 9.13 -8.83 -4.50
N ARG A 97 8.73 -7.57 -4.74
CA ARG A 97 8.84 -6.50 -3.71
C ARG A 97 7.97 -6.78 -2.48
N ILE A 98 6.73 -7.23 -2.69
CA ILE A 98 5.81 -7.56 -1.59
C ILE A 98 6.33 -8.75 -0.76
N GLU A 99 6.78 -9.81 -1.44
CA GLU A 99 7.33 -11.00 -0.78
C GLU A 99 8.60 -10.65 0.01
N ARG A 100 9.46 -9.79 -0.53
CA ARG A 100 10.66 -9.31 0.16
C ARG A 100 10.31 -8.54 1.43
N ILE A 101 9.36 -7.59 1.38
CA ILE A 101 8.87 -6.88 2.57
C ILE A 101 8.36 -7.88 3.61
N ALA A 102 7.50 -8.81 3.21
CA ALA A 102 6.89 -9.75 4.14
C ALA A 102 7.90 -10.71 4.78
N SER A 103 8.95 -11.10 4.03
CA SER A 103 10.00 -11.99 4.53
C SER A 103 10.99 -11.30 5.47
N GLN A 104 11.31 -10.02 5.22
CA GLN A 104 12.30 -9.28 5.99
C GLN A 104 11.71 -8.52 7.18
N ILE A 105 10.44 -8.13 7.12
CA ILE A 105 9.78 -7.32 8.14
C ILE A 105 8.62 -8.11 8.76
N PRO A 106 8.86 -8.90 9.81
CA PRO A 106 7.83 -9.69 10.46
C PRO A 106 6.66 -8.83 10.93
N ASN A 107 5.43 -9.33 10.74
CA ASN A 107 4.20 -8.64 11.14
C ASN A 107 3.95 -7.30 10.44
N CYS A 108 4.55 -7.07 9.29
CA CYS A 108 4.32 -5.89 8.48
C CYS A 108 2.91 -5.91 7.87
N ALA A 109 2.16 -4.84 8.04
CA ALA A 109 0.93 -4.65 7.29
C ALA A 109 1.24 -4.12 5.89
N ILE A 110 0.76 -4.81 4.86
CA ILE A 110 0.99 -4.44 3.47
C ILE A 110 -0.37 -4.19 2.79
N GLY A 111 -0.61 -2.95 2.39
CA GLY A 111 -1.81 -2.54 1.70
C GLY A 111 -1.58 -2.25 0.23
N ALA A 112 -2.64 -2.33 -0.58
CA ALA A 112 -2.61 -1.93 -1.99
C ALA A 112 -3.86 -1.18 -2.42
N ASP A 113 -3.66 -0.25 -3.36
CA ASP A 113 -4.71 0.29 -4.20
C ASP A 113 -4.89 -0.60 -5.43
N VAL A 114 -6.13 -0.95 -5.74
CA VAL A 114 -6.48 -1.79 -6.89
C VAL A 114 -7.65 -1.17 -7.64
N MET A 115 -7.50 -1.03 -8.94
CA MET A 115 -8.55 -0.52 -9.81
C MET A 115 -9.16 -1.64 -10.62
N VAL A 116 -10.50 -1.74 -10.64
CA VAL A 116 -11.23 -2.67 -11.48
C VAL A 116 -11.98 -1.97 -12.59
N GLY A 117 -12.14 -2.65 -13.71
CA GLY A 117 -12.91 -2.16 -14.84
C GLY A 117 -12.22 -1.04 -15.62
N PHE A 118 -10.89 -1.03 -15.65
CA PHE A 118 -10.13 -0.18 -16.57
C PHE A 118 -10.50 -0.55 -18.02
N PRO A 119 -10.57 0.42 -18.97
CA PRO A 119 -10.93 0.13 -20.35
C PRO A 119 -10.09 -1.00 -20.94
N GLY A 120 -10.78 -2.03 -21.48
CA GLY A 120 -10.15 -3.22 -22.04
C GLY A 120 -9.80 -4.34 -21.04
N GLU A 121 -10.16 -4.20 -19.76
CA GLU A 121 -10.01 -5.28 -18.79
C GLU A 121 -11.01 -6.41 -19.10
N THR A 122 -10.52 -7.60 -19.46
CA THR A 122 -11.32 -8.81 -19.65
C THR A 122 -11.50 -9.56 -18.32
N ASP A 123 -12.30 -10.65 -18.33
CA ASP A 123 -12.43 -11.52 -17.17
C ASP A 123 -11.10 -12.21 -16.82
N ASP A 124 -10.33 -12.63 -17.83
CA ASP A 124 -9.01 -13.23 -17.62
C ASP A 124 -8.03 -12.24 -16.95
N HIS A 125 -8.02 -10.95 -17.37
CA HIS A 125 -7.19 -9.93 -16.74
C HIS A 125 -7.60 -9.68 -15.28
N PHE A 126 -8.90 -9.66 -15.00
CA PHE A 126 -9.43 -9.54 -13.65
C PHE A 126 -9.07 -10.76 -12.79
N ASP A 127 -9.20 -11.97 -13.32
CA ASP A 127 -8.85 -13.20 -12.61
C ASP A 127 -7.35 -13.27 -12.30
N GLN A 128 -6.48 -12.79 -13.18
CA GLN A 128 -5.05 -12.66 -12.88
C GLN A 128 -4.80 -11.69 -11.71
N THR A 129 -5.51 -10.57 -11.67
CA THR A 129 -5.42 -9.60 -10.57
C THR A 129 -5.90 -10.23 -9.26
N ARG A 130 -7.05 -10.90 -9.26
CA ARG A 130 -7.63 -11.55 -8.10
C ARG A 130 -6.72 -12.67 -7.57
N THR A 131 -6.17 -13.49 -8.45
CA THR A 131 -5.23 -14.57 -8.10
C THR A 131 -3.97 -14.01 -7.46
N LEU A 132 -3.31 -13.03 -8.10
CA LEU A 132 -2.11 -12.39 -7.56
C LEU A 132 -2.35 -11.84 -6.15
N LEU A 133 -3.45 -11.12 -5.94
CA LEU A 133 -3.80 -10.55 -4.63
C LEU A 133 -4.18 -11.63 -3.60
N SER A 134 -4.71 -12.76 -4.03
CA SER A 134 -4.97 -13.89 -3.16
C SER A 134 -3.68 -14.52 -2.64
N ASP A 135 -2.70 -14.71 -3.51
CA ASP A 135 -1.46 -15.42 -3.23
C ASP A 135 -0.47 -14.56 -2.43
N LEU A 136 -0.41 -13.26 -2.70
CA LEU A 136 0.50 -12.36 -2.01
C LEU A 136 0.09 -12.10 -0.55
N PRO A 137 1.06 -11.86 0.35
CA PRO A 137 0.84 -11.58 1.77
C PRO A 137 0.32 -10.16 2.03
N MET A 138 -0.75 -9.78 1.30
CA MET A 138 -1.42 -8.50 1.50
C MET A 138 -2.27 -8.53 2.76
N THR A 139 -2.33 -7.40 3.46
CA THR A 139 -3.14 -7.24 4.67
C THR A 139 -4.50 -6.62 4.37
N TYR A 140 -4.54 -5.62 3.49
CA TYR A 140 -5.76 -4.93 3.12
C TYR A 140 -5.71 -4.40 1.69
N LEU A 141 -6.88 -4.15 1.12
CA LEU A 141 -7.03 -3.63 -0.23
C LEU A 141 -7.95 -2.40 -0.22
N HIS A 142 -7.55 -1.35 -0.90
CA HIS A 142 -8.42 -0.27 -1.30
C HIS A 142 -8.82 -0.49 -2.76
N VAL A 143 -10.09 -0.77 -2.97
CA VAL A 143 -10.61 -1.15 -4.29
C VAL A 143 -11.40 0.01 -4.89
N PHE A 144 -11.03 0.40 -6.09
CA PHE A 144 -11.66 1.47 -6.84
C PHE A 144 -12.23 0.95 -8.16
N SER A 145 -13.45 1.34 -8.49
CA SER A 145 -13.96 1.14 -9.85
C SER A 145 -13.45 2.27 -10.75
N PHE A 146 -12.96 1.92 -11.94
CA PHE A 146 -12.57 2.92 -12.93
C PHE A 146 -13.71 3.89 -13.20
N SER A 147 -13.43 5.17 -13.11
CA SER A 147 -14.30 6.27 -13.51
C SER A 147 -13.56 7.15 -14.50
N SER A 148 -14.15 7.36 -15.68
CA SER A 148 -13.59 8.25 -16.67
C SER A 148 -13.51 9.67 -16.11
N ARG A 149 -12.40 10.35 -16.37
CA ARG A 149 -12.22 11.77 -16.07
C ARG A 149 -11.97 12.49 -17.37
N ASN A 150 -12.62 13.63 -17.52
CA ASN A 150 -12.48 14.46 -18.71
C ASN A 150 -11.02 14.82 -18.97
N ASP A 151 -10.65 14.91 -20.22
CA ASP A 151 -9.32 15.29 -20.69
C ASP A 151 -8.17 14.32 -20.32
N THR A 152 -8.50 13.09 -19.88
CA THR A 152 -7.48 12.07 -19.63
C THR A 152 -7.30 11.15 -20.84
N PRO A 153 -6.09 10.59 -21.08
CA PRO A 153 -5.90 9.56 -22.11
C PRO A 153 -6.83 8.36 -21.94
N ALA A 154 -7.14 7.99 -20.69
CA ALA A 154 -8.01 6.85 -20.39
C ALA A 154 -9.48 7.05 -20.81
N GLU A 155 -9.94 8.30 -20.89
CA GLU A 155 -11.29 8.62 -21.40
C GLU A 155 -11.46 8.23 -22.87
N ARG A 156 -10.38 8.35 -23.65
CA ARG A 156 -10.36 8.09 -25.10
C ARG A 156 -10.10 6.64 -25.45
N LEU A 157 -9.88 5.78 -24.45
CA LEU A 157 -9.70 4.36 -24.68
C LEU A 157 -11.04 3.69 -25.04
N ASP A 158 -10.99 2.77 -25.98
CA ASP A 158 -12.12 1.90 -26.30
C ASP A 158 -12.34 0.84 -25.24
N SER A 159 -13.49 0.15 -25.34
CA SER A 159 -13.83 -1.00 -24.51
C SER A 159 -14.04 -0.66 -23.02
N HIS A 160 -14.80 0.40 -22.76
CA HIS A 160 -15.30 0.71 -21.43
C HIS A 160 -16.27 -0.37 -20.95
N LEU A 161 -16.07 -0.84 -19.71
CA LEU A 161 -16.89 -1.87 -19.10
C LEU A 161 -18.20 -1.29 -18.55
N ASP A 162 -19.23 -2.15 -18.52
CA ASP A 162 -20.49 -1.84 -17.86
C ASP A 162 -20.30 -1.59 -16.36
N LYS A 163 -21.17 -0.74 -15.79
CA LYS A 163 -21.14 -0.41 -14.36
C LYS A 163 -21.42 -1.63 -13.48
N THR A 164 -22.23 -2.57 -13.94
CA THR A 164 -22.58 -3.80 -13.23
C THR A 164 -21.35 -4.68 -13.08
N VAL A 165 -20.62 -4.91 -14.17
CA VAL A 165 -19.38 -5.69 -14.18
C VAL A 165 -18.34 -5.08 -13.22
N LYS A 166 -18.14 -3.75 -13.30
CA LYS A 166 -17.22 -3.06 -12.38
C LYS A 166 -17.62 -3.25 -10.91
N LYS A 167 -18.91 -3.15 -10.61
CA LYS A 167 -19.43 -3.33 -9.26
C LYS A 167 -19.20 -4.75 -8.76
N GLU A 168 -19.47 -5.76 -9.57
CA GLU A 168 -19.27 -7.17 -9.21
C GLU A 168 -17.79 -7.47 -8.96
N ARG A 169 -16.90 -7.02 -9.84
CA ARG A 169 -15.44 -7.17 -9.65
C ARG A 169 -14.96 -6.46 -8.39
N ALA A 170 -15.43 -5.23 -8.14
CA ALA A 170 -15.09 -4.50 -6.92
C ALA A 170 -15.55 -5.25 -5.66
N GLN A 171 -16.76 -5.78 -5.65
CA GLN A 171 -17.28 -6.55 -4.50
C GLN A 171 -16.42 -7.79 -4.20
N GLN A 172 -15.97 -8.51 -5.23
CA GLN A 172 -15.09 -9.67 -5.04
C GLN A 172 -13.77 -9.29 -4.38
N LEU A 173 -13.10 -8.21 -4.85
CA LEU A 173 -11.84 -7.77 -4.26
C LEU A 173 -12.01 -7.14 -2.88
N ILE A 174 -13.12 -6.44 -2.63
CA ILE A 174 -13.46 -5.93 -1.30
C ILE A 174 -13.61 -7.09 -0.31
N ALA A 175 -14.34 -8.15 -0.70
CA ALA A 175 -14.49 -9.33 0.14
C ALA A 175 -13.14 -10.04 0.42
N LEU A 176 -12.28 -10.14 -0.60
CA LEU A 176 -10.92 -10.66 -0.44
C LEU A 176 -10.11 -9.80 0.54
N GLY A 177 -10.13 -8.47 0.39
CA GLY A 177 -9.43 -7.54 1.27
C GLY A 177 -9.93 -7.61 2.72
N GLN A 178 -11.25 -7.74 2.93
CA GLN A 178 -11.84 -7.92 4.25
C GLN A 178 -11.37 -9.22 4.91
N LYS A 179 -11.35 -10.33 4.14
CA LYS A 179 -10.83 -11.61 4.63
C LYS A 179 -9.37 -11.50 5.05
N LYS A 180 -8.50 -10.97 4.19
CA LYS A 180 -7.06 -10.80 4.49
C LYS A 180 -6.84 -9.93 5.73
N ARG A 181 -7.57 -8.83 5.86
CA ARG A 181 -7.51 -7.95 7.01
C ARG A 181 -7.93 -8.66 8.31
N LEU A 182 -9.00 -9.44 8.25
CA LEU A 182 -9.45 -10.23 9.41
C LEU A 182 -8.41 -11.28 9.80
N ASP A 183 -7.82 -11.97 8.84
CA ASP A 183 -6.79 -12.99 9.08
C ASP A 183 -5.52 -12.35 9.68
N PHE A 184 -5.13 -11.17 9.22
CA PHE A 184 -4.04 -10.40 9.81
C PHE A 184 -4.33 -9.99 11.26
N HIS A 185 -5.54 -9.48 11.56
CA HIS A 185 -5.91 -9.14 12.95
C HIS A 185 -5.95 -10.38 13.86
N ARG A 186 -6.44 -11.51 13.36
CA ARG A 186 -6.49 -12.76 14.11
C ARG A 186 -5.10 -13.26 14.53
N HIS A 187 -4.08 -12.98 13.71
CA HIS A 187 -2.70 -13.34 14.03
C HIS A 187 -2.22 -12.71 15.35
N PHE A 188 -2.76 -11.56 15.74
CA PHE A 188 -2.38 -10.87 16.99
C PHE A 188 -3.25 -11.20 18.19
N VAL A 189 -4.28 -12.04 18.05
CA VAL A 189 -5.12 -12.42 19.19
C VAL A 189 -4.29 -13.19 20.22
N GLY A 190 -4.31 -12.71 21.47
CA GLY A 190 -3.50 -13.27 22.56
C GLY A 190 -2.07 -12.73 22.65
N SER A 191 -1.67 -11.84 21.75
CA SER A 191 -0.37 -11.16 21.81
C SER A 191 -0.50 -9.75 22.42
N THR A 192 0.62 -9.20 22.87
CA THR A 192 0.72 -7.80 23.30
C THR A 192 1.27 -6.96 22.17
N ILE A 193 0.59 -5.87 21.82
CA ILE A 193 1.04 -4.90 20.84
C ILE A 193 1.16 -3.52 21.45
N GLN A 194 2.13 -2.72 20.96
CA GLN A 194 2.27 -1.34 21.37
C GLN A 194 1.36 -0.45 20.51
N VAL A 195 0.64 0.46 21.16
CA VAL A 195 -0.21 1.42 20.48
C VAL A 195 0.14 2.85 20.90
N LEU A 196 0.10 3.77 19.96
CA LEU A 196 0.11 5.20 20.24
C LEU A 196 -1.34 5.63 20.45
N ALA A 197 -1.69 6.04 21.68
CA ALA A 197 -3.02 6.54 21.98
C ALA A 197 -3.22 7.93 21.36
N GLU A 198 -4.27 8.09 20.56
CA GLU A 198 -4.66 9.38 20.02
C GLU A 198 -5.47 10.17 21.06
N GLY A 199 -5.47 11.52 20.94
CA GLY A 199 -6.25 12.38 21.83
C GLY A 199 -7.77 12.35 21.62
N ARG A 200 -8.30 11.40 20.83
CA ARG A 200 -9.71 11.27 20.46
C ARG A 200 -10.29 9.91 20.86
N ARG A 201 -11.63 9.90 21.00
CA ARG A 201 -12.40 8.69 21.25
C ARG A 201 -13.27 8.34 20.07
N ASP A 202 -13.49 7.06 19.86
CA ASP A 202 -14.46 6.56 18.89
C ASP A 202 -15.88 7.02 19.28
N THR A 203 -16.59 7.62 18.35
CA THR A 203 -17.92 8.23 18.61
C THR A 203 -19.02 7.21 18.87
N THR A 204 -18.83 5.96 18.41
CA THR A 204 -19.82 4.89 18.53
C THR A 204 -19.62 4.11 19.83
N THR A 205 -18.38 3.78 20.16
CA THR A 205 -18.03 2.93 21.29
C THR A 205 -17.58 3.69 22.54
N GLY A 206 -17.22 4.97 22.40
CA GLY A 206 -16.63 5.79 23.46
C GLY A 206 -15.20 5.39 23.85
N LEU A 207 -14.63 4.38 23.22
CA LEU A 207 -13.29 3.88 23.52
C LEU A 207 -12.20 4.81 23.00
N GLN A 208 -11.04 4.82 23.68
CA GLN A 208 -9.85 5.54 23.24
C GLN A 208 -9.34 4.94 21.93
N ILE A 209 -9.11 5.79 20.92
CA ILE A 209 -8.48 5.39 19.67
C ILE A 209 -6.97 5.36 19.85
N GLY A 210 -6.33 4.35 19.28
CA GLY A 210 -4.89 4.23 19.20
C GLY A 210 -4.46 3.51 17.93
N LEU A 211 -3.26 3.79 17.47
CA LEU A 211 -2.65 3.17 16.29
C LEU A 211 -1.47 2.31 16.69
N SER A 212 -1.41 1.08 16.16
CA SER A 212 -0.21 0.26 16.19
C SER A 212 0.78 0.74 15.12
N ASP A 213 1.98 0.19 15.14
CA ASP A 213 3.00 0.46 14.11
C ASP A 213 2.75 -0.28 12.79
N ASN A 214 1.82 -1.24 12.82
CA ASN A 214 1.43 -2.04 11.65
C ASN A 214 -0.04 -1.86 11.27
#